data_bd2a1b98b2bd4cbdc05cb1c40d76592b
#
_entry.id   bd2a1b98b2bd4cbdc05cb1c40d76592b
#
_cell.length_a   1.000
_cell.length_b   1.000
_cell.length_c   1.000
_cell.angle_alpha   90.00
_cell.angle_beta   90.00
_cell.angle_gamma   90.00
#
_symmetry.space_group_name_H-M   'P 1'
#
loop_
_entity.id
_entity.type
_entity.pdbx_description
1 polymer ?
#
loop_
_entity_poly.entity_id
_entity_poly.type
_entity_poly.pdbx_seq_one_letter_code
_entity_poly.pdbx_strand_id
1 'polypeptide(L)'
;HNPVPSSFMSKAEIALTQSTDDIADVQNSPDSRNLTIDKVGVKDVRHPVRIQDRSGSEQHTVANFNMYVELPHNFKGTHMSRFVEILSNHEREISVRSFRAMLQETREHLDAGTGHIQMTFPFFLEKTAPVTGVKSLMDYQVTLIGEIVGNTVSTEVRVVVPVTSLCPCSKQISEYGAHNQRSHVTVSIKASAFIWIEEIIDIVEKEASCELYGLLKRPDEKYVTEKAYDNPKFVEDLVRDVAGQLNQDERINGYVVEAENFESIHNHSAYAQITFTRDN
;
A
#
# COMPACT_ATOMS: atom_id res chain seq x y z
N HIS A 1 -11.50 -40.45 59.48
CA HIS A 1 -11.08 -39.38 58.54
C HIS A 1 -9.96 -39.93 57.65
N ASN A 2 -10.32 -40.33 56.45
CA ASN A 2 -9.36 -40.69 55.41
C ASN A 2 -8.81 -39.43 54.74
N PRO A 3 -7.52 -39.32 54.45
CA PRO A 3 -7.00 -38.22 53.63
C PRO A 3 -7.39 -38.41 52.18
N VAL A 4 -7.90 -37.36 51.59
CA VAL A 4 -8.19 -37.24 50.15
C VAL A 4 -6.89 -37.39 49.36
N PRO A 5 -6.84 -38.20 48.28
CA PRO A 5 -5.61 -38.30 47.45
C PRO A 5 -5.36 -36.99 46.71
N SER A 6 -4.07 -36.59 46.68
CA SER A 6 -3.60 -35.42 45.93
C SER A 6 -4.07 -35.49 44.50
N SER A 7 -4.84 -34.51 44.10
CA SER A 7 -5.37 -34.36 42.75
C SER A 7 -4.26 -34.30 41.70
N PHE A 8 -4.45 -34.98 40.59
CA PHE A 8 -3.64 -34.84 39.39
C PHE A 8 -3.68 -33.40 38.91
N MET A 9 -2.62 -32.64 39.13
CA MET A 9 -2.45 -31.38 38.45
C MET A 9 -2.31 -31.62 36.94
N SER A 10 -3.08 -30.92 36.14
CA SER A 10 -2.99 -31.04 34.68
C SER A 10 -1.65 -30.52 34.16
N LYS A 11 -1.17 -31.03 33.04
CA LYS A 11 0.06 -30.52 32.40
C LYS A 11 0.03 -29.02 32.14
N ALA A 12 -1.18 -28.43 32.00
CA ALA A 12 -1.39 -26.99 31.82
C ALA A 12 -1.15 -26.21 33.14
N GLU A 13 -1.51 -26.78 34.30
CA GLU A 13 -1.27 -26.14 35.61
C GLU A 13 0.20 -26.20 36.01
N ILE A 14 0.93 -27.23 35.56
CA ILE A 14 2.38 -27.33 35.75
C ILE A 14 3.12 -26.30 34.89
N ALA A 15 2.60 -26.00 33.67
CA ALA A 15 3.19 -24.99 32.80
C ALA A 15 3.04 -23.55 33.32
N LEU A 16 1.99 -23.28 34.13
CA LEU A 16 1.75 -21.95 34.74
C LEU A 16 2.63 -21.67 35.98
N THR A 17 3.29 -22.69 36.52
CA THR A 17 4.17 -22.54 37.69
C THR A 17 5.67 -22.48 37.38
N GLN A 18 6.06 -22.65 36.12
CA GLN A 18 7.42 -22.35 35.70
C GLN A 18 7.60 -20.85 35.55
N SER A 19 8.50 -20.25 36.29
CA SER A 19 8.88 -18.85 36.14
C SER A 19 9.39 -18.65 34.71
N THR A 20 8.95 -17.58 34.06
CA THR A 20 9.39 -17.21 32.69
C THR A 20 10.90 -16.96 32.60
N ASP A 21 11.59 -16.88 33.73
CA ASP A 21 13.03 -16.62 33.85
C ASP A 21 13.91 -17.84 33.53
N ASP A 22 13.35 -19.06 33.44
CA ASP A 22 14.07 -20.28 33.18
C ASP A 22 14.08 -20.73 31.70
N ILE A 23 13.39 -19.98 30.80
CA ILE A 23 13.33 -20.31 29.38
C ILE A 23 14.48 -19.61 28.65
N ALA A 24 15.39 -20.41 28.08
CA ALA A 24 16.54 -19.89 27.33
C ALA A 24 16.11 -19.03 26.14
N ASP A 25 16.65 -17.81 26.03
CA ASP A 25 16.49 -16.93 24.84
C ASP A 25 17.41 -17.42 23.71
N VAL A 26 16.92 -18.39 22.95
CA VAL A 26 17.69 -19.03 21.86
C VAL A 26 17.90 -18.05 20.71
N GLN A 27 17.01 -17.07 20.51
CA GLN A 27 17.10 -16.09 19.41
C GLN A 27 18.29 -15.14 19.58
N ASN A 28 18.69 -14.83 20.82
CA ASN A 28 19.88 -14.04 21.14
C ASN A 28 21.17 -14.84 21.13
N SER A 29 21.14 -16.16 20.87
CA SER A 29 22.33 -16.96 20.82
C SER A 29 23.23 -16.62 19.61
N PRO A 30 24.58 -16.87 19.69
CA PRO A 30 25.47 -16.63 18.56
C PRO A 30 25.18 -17.54 17.38
N ASP A 31 25.42 -17.04 16.17
CA ASP A 31 25.43 -17.81 14.92
C ASP A 31 26.84 -17.81 14.32
N SER A 32 27.26 -18.93 13.81
CA SER A 32 28.65 -19.14 13.30
C SER A 32 28.72 -19.22 11.77
N ARG A 33 27.59 -19.17 11.06
CA ARG A 33 27.54 -19.33 9.60
C ARG A 33 28.06 -18.13 8.82
N ASN A 34 28.20 -16.96 9.47
CA ASN A 34 28.72 -15.73 8.91
C ASN A 34 27.91 -15.20 7.72
N LEU A 35 26.59 -15.26 7.83
CA LEU A 35 25.64 -14.77 6.82
C LEU A 35 24.69 -13.74 7.43
N THR A 36 24.75 -12.52 6.92
CA THR A 36 23.78 -11.45 7.24
C THR A 36 22.46 -11.74 6.56
N ILE A 37 21.36 -11.52 7.28
CA ILE A 37 20.00 -11.57 6.69
C ILE A 37 19.56 -10.13 6.42
N ASP A 38 19.29 -9.81 5.15
CA ASP A 38 18.92 -8.45 4.73
C ASP A 38 17.56 -8.02 5.27
N LYS A 39 16.60 -8.94 5.28
CA LYS A 39 15.25 -8.69 5.78
C LYS A 39 14.74 -9.90 6.55
N VAL A 40 14.46 -9.71 7.82
CA VAL A 40 13.79 -10.69 8.68
C VAL A 40 12.71 -9.98 9.49
N GLY A 41 11.56 -10.59 9.62
CA GLY A 41 10.45 -9.99 10.36
C GLY A 41 9.13 -10.69 10.14
N VAL A 42 8.04 -9.93 10.18
CA VAL A 42 6.66 -10.41 10.07
C VAL A 42 6.02 -9.93 8.77
N LYS A 43 5.15 -10.76 8.21
CA LYS A 43 4.36 -10.47 7.01
C LYS A 43 2.88 -10.69 7.26
N ASP A 44 2.07 -9.92 6.52
CA ASP A 44 0.62 -10.10 6.47
C ASP A 44 -0.05 -9.94 7.84
N VAL A 45 0.46 -9.04 8.66
CA VAL A 45 -0.15 -8.68 9.93
C VAL A 45 -1.24 -7.63 9.68
N ARG A 46 -2.49 -7.99 9.91
CA ARG A 46 -3.61 -7.06 9.78
C ARG A 46 -3.82 -6.29 11.07
N HIS A 47 -3.99 -4.98 10.93
CA HIS A 47 -4.20 -4.09 12.07
C HIS A 47 -5.13 -2.93 11.68
N PRO A 48 -6.07 -2.51 12.55
CA PRO A 48 -6.90 -1.33 12.32
C PRO A 48 -6.05 -0.07 12.24
N VAL A 49 -6.36 0.80 11.30
CA VAL A 49 -5.68 2.08 11.13
C VAL A 49 -6.67 3.21 10.88
N ARG A 50 -6.25 4.44 11.14
CA ARG A 50 -6.98 5.66 10.81
C ARG A 50 -6.21 6.44 9.78
N ILE A 51 -6.85 6.75 8.66
CA ILE A 51 -6.25 7.52 7.59
C ILE A 51 -6.99 8.84 7.47
N GLN A 52 -6.25 9.93 7.61
CA GLN A 52 -6.80 11.27 7.40
C GLN A 52 -6.83 11.59 5.90
N ASP A 53 -7.96 12.06 5.42
CA ASP A 53 -8.13 12.55 4.07
C ASP A 53 -7.85 14.06 3.94
N ARG A 54 -7.82 14.56 2.70
CA ARG A 54 -7.57 15.96 2.36
C ARG A 54 -8.60 16.92 2.97
N SER A 55 -9.82 16.46 3.22
CA SER A 55 -10.88 17.25 3.87
C SER A 55 -10.72 17.40 5.38
N GLY A 56 -9.78 16.68 5.98
CA GLY A 56 -9.57 16.62 7.42
C GLY A 56 -10.39 15.54 8.12
N SER A 57 -11.21 14.78 7.39
CA SER A 57 -11.94 13.63 7.93
C SER A 57 -11.02 12.43 8.08
N GLU A 58 -11.31 11.59 9.07
CA GLU A 58 -10.60 10.34 9.27
C GLU A 58 -11.43 9.15 8.78
N GLN A 59 -10.78 8.22 8.09
CA GLN A 59 -11.37 6.92 7.78
C GLN A 59 -10.74 5.84 8.63
N HIS A 60 -11.59 4.92 9.09
CA HIS A 60 -11.18 3.70 9.75
C HIS A 60 -11.09 2.60 8.70
N THR A 61 -9.93 1.97 8.59
CA THR A 61 -9.71 0.87 7.67
C THR A 61 -8.83 -0.19 8.31
N VAL A 62 -8.55 -1.26 7.60
CA VAL A 62 -7.64 -2.31 8.04
C VAL A 62 -6.44 -2.33 7.09
N ALA A 63 -5.26 -2.18 7.66
CA ALA A 63 -4.01 -2.26 6.91
C ALA A 63 -3.35 -3.63 7.09
N ASN A 64 -2.66 -4.06 6.05
CA ASN A 64 -1.79 -5.22 6.05
C ASN A 64 -0.34 -4.74 6.17
N PHE A 65 0.36 -5.19 7.20
CA PHE A 65 1.73 -4.79 7.52
C PHE A 65 2.72 -5.89 7.21
N ASN A 66 3.81 -5.51 6.53
CA ASN A 66 5.05 -6.27 6.49
C ASN A 66 6.12 -5.42 7.18
N MET A 67 6.83 -6.00 8.13
CA MET A 67 7.81 -5.29 8.94
C MET A 67 9.08 -6.11 9.03
N TYR A 68 10.22 -5.51 8.68
CA TYR A 68 11.51 -6.19 8.62
C TYR A 68 12.62 -5.35 9.22
N VAL A 69 13.65 -6.03 9.68
CA VAL A 69 14.96 -5.47 10.03
C VAL A 69 16.07 -6.30 9.40
N GLU A 70 17.26 -5.74 9.31
CA GLU A 70 18.48 -6.50 9.00
C GLU A 70 18.93 -7.24 10.25
N LEU A 71 19.35 -8.49 10.10
CA LEU A 71 19.94 -9.28 11.15
C LEU A 71 21.43 -9.51 10.85
N PRO A 72 22.35 -9.00 11.69
CA PRO A 72 23.77 -9.21 11.52
C PRO A 72 24.15 -10.70 11.55
N HIS A 73 25.26 -11.04 10.89
CA HIS A 73 25.73 -12.42 10.69
C HIS A 73 25.95 -13.21 11.99
N ASN A 74 26.22 -12.52 13.09
CA ASN A 74 26.55 -13.13 14.38
C ASN A 74 25.35 -13.40 15.30
N PHE A 75 24.13 -13.01 14.88
CA PHE A 75 22.89 -13.27 15.61
C PHE A 75 22.10 -14.40 14.97
N LYS A 76 21.54 -15.28 15.83
CA LYS A 76 20.77 -16.44 15.37
C LYS A 76 19.35 -16.11 14.91
N GLY A 77 18.66 -15.19 15.57
CA GLY A 77 17.28 -14.89 15.29
C GLY A 77 16.83 -13.52 15.76
N THR A 78 15.56 -13.21 15.50
CA THR A 78 14.89 -11.97 15.84
C THR A 78 13.63 -12.26 16.63
N HIS A 79 13.32 -11.43 17.65
CA HIS A 79 12.10 -11.57 18.45
C HIS A 79 10.89 -11.03 17.66
N MET A 80 10.14 -11.91 17.00
CA MET A 80 9.01 -11.56 16.15
C MET A 80 7.89 -10.84 16.89
N SER A 81 7.66 -11.14 18.17
CA SER A 81 6.65 -10.47 19.00
C SER A 81 6.86 -8.97 19.13
N ARG A 82 8.10 -8.49 19.05
CA ARG A 82 8.44 -7.07 19.15
C ARG A 82 7.84 -6.24 18.00
N PHE A 83 7.71 -6.82 16.80
CA PHE A 83 7.03 -6.15 15.68
C PHE A 83 5.55 -5.93 15.98
N VAL A 84 4.87 -6.93 16.53
CA VAL A 84 3.45 -6.84 16.89
C VAL A 84 3.24 -5.87 18.04
N GLU A 85 4.14 -5.81 19.01
CA GLU A 85 4.12 -4.84 20.10
C GLU A 85 4.17 -3.39 19.60
N ILE A 86 4.98 -3.11 18.56
CA ILE A 86 5.05 -1.79 17.94
C ILE A 86 3.70 -1.38 17.36
N LEU A 87 3.02 -2.27 16.64
CA LEU A 87 1.69 -2.02 16.11
C LEU A 87 0.67 -1.76 17.23
N SER A 88 0.71 -2.54 18.30
CA SER A 88 -0.18 -2.39 19.45
C SER A 88 -0.01 -1.05 20.16
N ASN A 89 1.21 -0.53 20.22
CA ASN A 89 1.51 0.78 20.80
C ASN A 89 0.94 1.94 19.97
N HIS A 90 0.71 1.74 18.67
CA HIS A 90 0.16 2.74 17.74
C HIS A 90 -1.32 2.51 17.39
N GLU A 91 -2.03 1.70 18.16
CA GLU A 91 -3.39 1.21 17.86
C GLU A 91 -4.40 2.28 17.45
N ARG A 92 -4.22 3.53 17.88
CA ARG A 92 -5.16 4.63 17.62
C ARG A 92 -4.62 5.73 16.68
N GLU A 93 -3.36 5.70 16.32
CA GLU A 93 -2.67 6.84 15.69
C GLU A 93 -1.84 6.47 14.45
N ILE A 94 -2.04 5.30 13.86
CA ILE A 94 -1.31 4.95 12.63
C ILE A 94 -1.84 5.82 11.49
N SER A 95 -1.02 6.77 11.09
CA SER A 95 -1.26 7.71 9.99
C SER A 95 -0.02 7.81 9.13
N VAL A 96 -0.13 8.49 7.98
CA VAL A 96 1.05 8.79 7.15
C VAL A 96 2.12 9.56 7.95
N ARG A 97 1.69 10.43 8.87
CA ARG A 97 2.60 11.22 9.72
C ARG A 97 3.30 10.37 10.79
N SER A 98 2.57 9.44 11.41
CA SER A 98 3.14 8.54 12.43
C SER A 98 4.00 7.44 11.84
N PHE A 99 3.94 7.21 10.54
CA PHE A 99 4.67 6.17 9.84
C PHE A 99 6.19 6.28 10.01
N ARG A 100 6.71 7.51 9.95
CA ARG A 100 8.13 7.78 10.19
C ARG A 100 8.55 7.42 11.62
N ALA A 101 7.73 7.76 12.61
CA ALA A 101 7.97 7.40 14.00
C ALA A 101 7.97 5.89 14.21
N MET A 102 7.08 5.16 13.53
CA MET A 102 7.04 3.70 13.57
C MET A 102 8.32 3.07 13.01
N LEU A 103 8.89 3.63 11.95
CA LEU A 103 10.17 3.17 11.40
C LEU A 103 11.30 3.32 12.41
N GLN A 104 11.39 4.46 13.07
CA GLN A 104 12.39 4.72 14.10
C GLN A 104 12.22 3.77 15.28
N GLU A 105 10.99 3.59 15.76
CA GLU A 105 10.65 2.67 16.85
C GLU A 105 10.98 1.22 16.48
N THR A 106 10.71 0.78 15.24
CA THR A 106 11.05 -0.56 14.77
C THR A 106 12.54 -0.80 14.83
N ARG A 107 13.34 0.13 14.35
CA ARG A 107 14.81 0.02 14.41
C ARG A 107 15.31 -0.02 15.84
N GLU A 108 14.82 0.85 16.71
CA GLU A 108 15.26 0.94 18.10
C GLU A 108 14.81 -0.25 18.94
N HIS A 109 13.53 -0.64 18.82
CA HIS A 109 12.93 -1.72 19.61
C HIS A 109 13.52 -3.08 19.28
N LEU A 110 14.01 -3.27 18.06
CA LEU A 110 14.67 -4.49 17.60
C LEU A 110 16.20 -4.39 17.65
N ASP A 111 16.74 -3.28 18.15
CA ASP A 111 18.18 -3.02 18.22
C ASP A 111 18.88 -3.29 16.88
N ALA A 112 18.33 -2.77 15.81
CA ALA A 112 18.79 -3.00 14.45
C ALA A 112 19.35 -1.72 13.80
N GLY A 113 20.23 -1.90 12.81
CA GLY A 113 20.76 -0.79 12.00
C GLY A 113 19.79 -0.28 10.95
N THR A 114 18.84 -1.12 10.54
CA THR A 114 17.83 -0.80 9.51
C THR A 114 16.43 -1.19 9.98
N GLY A 115 15.43 -0.57 9.39
CA GLY A 115 14.04 -0.94 9.53
C GLY A 115 13.30 -0.76 8.21
N HIS A 116 12.33 -1.62 7.95
CA HIS A 116 11.49 -1.57 6.76
C HIS A 116 10.05 -1.86 7.15
N ILE A 117 9.13 -0.98 6.75
CA ILE A 117 7.69 -1.17 6.94
C ILE A 117 6.99 -0.96 5.62
N GLN A 118 6.11 -1.90 5.30
CA GLN A 118 5.17 -1.78 4.19
C GLN A 118 3.76 -1.92 4.74
N MET A 119 2.92 -0.92 4.50
CA MET A 119 1.54 -0.86 4.97
C MET A 119 0.60 -0.71 3.79
N THR A 120 -0.27 -1.69 3.55
CA THR A 120 -1.24 -1.69 2.44
C THR A 120 -2.65 -1.64 3.00
N PHE A 121 -3.47 -0.74 2.49
CA PHE A 121 -4.85 -0.55 2.94
C PHE A 121 -5.77 -0.06 1.81
N PRO A 122 -7.07 -0.37 1.87
CA PRO A 122 -8.07 0.26 1.01
C PRO A 122 -8.34 1.69 1.52
N PHE A 123 -8.27 2.64 0.61
CA PHE A 123 -8.58 4.04 0.86
C PHE A 123 -9.87 4.41 0.12
N PHE A 124 -10.85 4.95 0.84
CA PHE A 124 -12.17 5.24 0.30
C PHE A 124 -12.33 6.72 -0.05
N LEU A 125 -12.85 6.97 -1.24
CA LEU A 125 -13.30 8.31 -1.67
C LEU A 125 -14.78 8.30 -1.98
N GLU A 126 -15.47 9.36 -1.60
CA GLU A 126 -16.80 9.64 -2.08
C GLU A 126 -16.72 10.14 -3.52
N LYS A 127 -17.40 9.44 -4.43
CA LYS A 127 -17.52 9.81 -5.83
C LYS A 127 -18.93 10.35 -6.07
N THR A 128 -19.02 11.43 -6.83
CA THR A 128 -20.28 12.05 -7.24
C THR A 128 -20.51 11.77 -8.72
N ALA A 129 -21.60 11.09 -9.04
CA ALA A 129 -21.94 10.77 -10.43
C ALA A 129 -22.11 12.05 -11.27
N PRO A 130 -21.64 12.06 -12.53
CA PRO A 130 -21.40 13.30 -13.29
C PRO A 130 -22.67 14.03 -13.73
N VAL A 131 -23.80 13.35 -13.85
CA VAL A 131 -25.07 13.93 -14.30
C VAL A 131 -26.09 14.01 -13.17
N THR A 132 -26.36 12.88 -12.51
CA THR A 132 -27.39 12.81 -11.46
C THR A 132 -26.91 13.31 -10.11
N GLY A 133 -25.61 13.37 -9.88
CA GLY A 133 -25.04 13.76 -8.59
C GLY A 133 -25.18 12.71 -7.50
N VAL A 134 -25.59 11.48 -7.81
CA VAL A 134 -25.70 10.41 -6.83
C VAL A 134 -24.29 10.09 -6.27
N LYS A 135 -24.22 9.94 -4.95
CA LYS A 135 -22.96 9.71 -4.24
C LYS A 135 -22.78 8.25 -3.90
N SER A 136 -21.53 7.81 -3.98
CA SER A 136 -21.12 6.46 -3.61
C SER A 136 -19.66 6.46 -3.17
N LEU A 137 -19.28 5.44 -2.40
CA LEU A 137 -17.88 5.22 -2.05
C LEU A 137 -17.20 4.34 -3.09
N MET A 138 -15.97 4.69 -3.41
CA MET A 138 -15.06 3.88 -4.23
C MET A 138 -13.75 3.72 -3.49
N ASP A 139 -13.19 2.51 -3.53
CA ASP A 139 -11.94 2.20 -2.86
C ASP A 139 -10.76 2.14 -3.83
N TYR A 140 -9.59 2.50 -3.29
CA TYR A 140 -8.30 2.50 -3.98
C TYR A 140 -7.29 1.77 -3.10
N GLN A 141 -6.46 0.94 -3.68
CA GLN A 141 -5.40 0.28 -2.94
C GLN A 141 -4.22 1.23 -2.78
N VAL A 142 -3.83 1.49 -1.54
CA VAL A 142 -2.70 2.35 -1.18
C VAL A 142 -1.67 1.55 -0.42
N THR A 143 -0.40 1.73 -0.76
CA THR A 143 0.73 1.15 -0.02
C THR A 143 1.69 2.25 0.37
N LEU A 144 2.00 2.34 1.66
CA LEU A 144 3.09 3.16 2.18
C LEU A 144 4.29 2.25 2.41
N ILE A 145 5.43 2.63 1.85
CA ILE A 145 6.70 1.91 2.00
C ILE A 145 7.69 2.84 2.65
N GLY A 146 8.29 2.41 3.75
CA GLY A 146 9.29 3.18 4.44
C GLY A 146 10.50 2.34 4.78
N GLU A 147 11.66 2.96 4.70
CA GLU A 147 12.93 2.39 5.13
C GLU A 147 13.67 3.39 6.01
N ILE A 148 14.34 2.87 7.01
CA ILE A 148 15.29 3.63 7.82
C ILE A 148 16.63 2.91 7.82
N VAL A 149 17.69 3.63 7.48
CA VAL A 149 19.07 3.16 7.53
C VAL A 149 19.85 4.13 8.42
N GLY A 150 20.26 3.66 9.59
CA GLY A 150 20.78 4.57 10.62
C GLY A 150 19.72 5.59 11.03
N ASN A 151 19.95 6.87 10.73
CA ASN A 151 19.01 7.96 10.96
C ASN A 151 18.35 8.50 9.68
N THR A 152 18.65 7.92 8.53
CA THR A 152 18.10 8.35 7.24
C THR A 152 16.83 7.60 6.95
N VAL A 153 15.73 8.32 6.81
CA VAL A 153 14.39 7.79 6.47
C VAL A 153 14.06 8.11 5.03
N SER A 154 13.60 7.11 4.29
CA SER A 154 13.00 7.26 2.96
C SER A 154 11.59 6.67 2.95
N THR A 155 10.65 7.37 2.32
CA THR A 155 9.27 6.94 2.21
C THR A 155 8.78 7.00 0.76
N GLU A 156 7.90 6.08 0.41
CA GLU A 156 7.26 5.97 -0.89
C GLU A 156 5.76 5.74 -0.70
N VAL A 157 4.96 6.42 -1.50
CA VAL A 157 3.50 6.22 -1.56
C VAL A 157 3.18 5.57 -2.90
N ARG A 158 2.47 4.46 -2.88
CA ARG A 158 1.99 3.75 -4.07
C ARG A 158 0.47 3.71 -4.05
N VAL A 159 -0.15 4.15 -5.15
CA VAL A 159 -1.61 4.14 -5.31
C VAL A 159 -1.97 3.41 -6.59
N VAL A 160 -2.88 2.46 -6.50
CA VAL A 160 -3.48 1.78 -7.65
C VAL A 160 -4.81 2.45 -7.96
N VAL A 161 -4.93 3.06 -9.14
CA VAL A 161 -6.12 3.78 -9.58
C VAL A 161 -6.76 3.04 -10.75
N PRO A 162 -7.93 2.41 -10.56
CA PRO A 162 -8.66 1.81 -11.66
C PRO A 162 -9.37 2.89 -12.49
N VAL A 163 -9.28 2.79 -13.81
CA VAL A 163 -9.86 3.73 -14.77
C VAL A 163 -10.40 3.01 -15.99
N THR A 164 -11.13 3.72 -16.85
CA THR A 164 -11.54 3.23 -18.16
C THR A 164 -10.52 3.64 -19.21
N SER A 165 -10.17 2.72 -20.09
CA SER A 165 -9.40 2.95 -21.33
C SER A 165 -10.25 2.62 -22.54
N LEU A 166 -10.19 3.46 -23.57
CA LEU A 166 -10.82 3.23 -24.85
C LEU A 166 -9.77 3.18 -25.94
N CYS A 167 -9.78 2.09 -26.75
CA CYS A 167 -8.76 1.84 -27.74
C CYS A 167 -8.87 2.78 -28.94
N PRO A 168 -7.83 3.62 -29.21
CA PRO A 168 -7.85 4.51 -30.37
C PRO A 168 -7.86 3.75 -31.69
N CYS A 169 -7.18 2.61 -31.77
CA CYS A 169 -7.06 1.80 -32.97
C CYS A 169 -8.41 1.24 -33.41
N SER A 170 -9.16 0.64 -32.52
CA SER A 170 -10.50 0.12 -32.83
C SER A 170 -11.49 1.23 -33.18
N LYS A 171 -11.34 2.41 -32.59
CA LYS A 171 -12.15 3.58 -32.94
C LYS A 171 -11.94 4.02 -34.39
N GLN A 172 -10.71 3.95 -34.91
CA GLN A 172 -10.39 4.34 -36.27
C GLN A 172 -10.86 3.35 -37.34
N ILE A 173 -10.80 2.05 -37.04
CA ILE A 173 -11.05 1.01 -38.03
C ILE A 173 -12.47 0.45 -38.01
N SER A 174 -13.20 0.59 -36.92
CA SER A 174 -14.54 0.03 -36.76
C SER A 174 -15.63 1.03 -37.13
N GLU A 175 -16.63 0.56 -37.85
CA GLU A 175 -17.85 1.34 -38.18
C GLU A 175 -18.83 1.36 -36.98
N TYR A 176 -18.66 0.46 -36.01
CA TYR A 176 -19.60 0.26 -34.89
C TYR A 176 -19.08 0.76 -33.54
N GLY A 177 -18.03 1.59 -33.54
CA GLY A 177 -17.45 2.15 -32.33
C GLY A 177 -16.11 1.54 -31.96
N ALA A 178 -15.79 1.51 -30.69
CA ALA A 178 -14.51 1.01 -30.17
C ALA A 178 -14.74 0.17 -28.93
N HIS A 179 -13.88 -0.85 -28.73
CA HIS A 179 -13.88 -1.55 -27.47
C HIS A 179 -13.26 -0.70 -26.36
N ASN A 180 -13.73 -0.92 -25.14
CA ASN A 180 -13.15 -0.35 -23.94
C ASN A 180 -12.81 -1.45 -22.95
N GLN A 181 -11.98 -1.13 -21.99
CA GLN A 181 -11.58 -2.01 -20.93
C GLN A 181 -11.26 -1.22 -19.67
N ARG A 182 -11.19 -1.92 -18.55
CA ARG A 182 -10.65 -1.37 -17.32
C ARG A 182 -9.12 -1.38 -17.39
N SER A 183 -8.52 -0.34 -16.83
CA SER A 183 -7.07 -0.23 -16.67
C SER A 183 -6.74 0.00 -15.21
N HIS A 184 -5.64 -0.56 -14.74
CA HIS A 184 -5.05 -0.20 -13.46
C HIS A 184 -3.81 0.64 -13.69
N VAL A 185 -3.82 1.85 -13.18
CA VAL A 185 -2.67 2.75 -13.18
C VAL A 185 -2.07 2.75 -11.79
N THR A 186 -0.84 2.28 -11.67
CA THR A 186 -0.11 2.27 -10.39
C THR A 186 0.92 3.39 -10.41
N VAL A 187 0.81 4.31 -9.47
CA VAL A 187 1.73 5.44 -9.30
C VAL A 187 2.45 5.28 -7.97
N SER A 188 3.77 5.19 -8.02
CA SER A 188 4.65 5.15 -6.86
C SER A 188 5.46 6.44 -6.83
N ILE A 189 5.43 7.18 -5.72
CA ILE A 189 6.05 8.49 -5.59
C ILE A 189 6.97 8.54 -4.39
N LYS A 190 8.19 9.06 -4.62
CA LYS A 190 9.10 9.55 -3.58
C LYS A 190 9.09 11.06 -3.61
N ALA A 191 8.77 11.69 -2.48
CA ALA A 191 8.58 13.13 -2.40
C ALA A 191 9.40 13.75 -1.26
N SER A 192 9.80 15.02 -1.44
CA SER A 192 10.45 15.83 -0.42
C SER A 192 9.49 16.55 0.52
N ALA A 193 8.22 16.62 0.14
CA ALA A 193 7.14 17.22 0.91
C ALA A 193 5.89 16.38 0.83
N PHE A 194 4.93 16.65 1.72
CA PHE A 194 3.69 15.89 1.83
C PHE A 194 2.82 16.01 0.56
N ILE A 195 2.33 14.87 0.09
CA ILE A 195 1.38 14.76 -1.03
C ILE A 195 0.18 13.94 -0.54
N TRP A 196 -1.03 14.48 -0.71
CA TRP A 196 -2.26 13.75 -0.42
C TRP A 196 -2.47 12.60 -1.40
N ILE A 197 -3.01 11.49 -0.92
CA ILE A 197 -3.39 10.34 -1.76
C ILE A 197 -4.38 10.79 -2.85
N GLU A 198 -5.32 11.65 -2.50
CA GLU A 198 -6.31 12.20 -3.44
C GLU A 198 -5.69 13.00 -4.58
N GLU A 199 -4.57 13.71 -4.35
CA GLU A 199 -3.86 14.45 -5.41
C GLU A 199 -3.33 13.48 -6.48
N ILE A 200 -2.84 12.32 -6.08
CA ILE A 200 -2.36 11.27 -7.01
C ILE A 200 -3.53 10.67 -7.79
N ILE A 201 -4.63 10.37 -7.11
CA ILE A 201 -5.84 9.85 -7.73
C ILE A 201 -6.40 10.83 -8.75
N ASP A 202 -6.48 12.12 -8.40
CA ASP A 202 -6.99 13.18 -9.28
C ASP A 202 -6.17 13.27 -10.58
N ILE A 203 -4.85 13.20 -10.49
CA ILE A 203 -3.96 13.22 -11.67
C ILE A 203 -4.27 12.06 -12.61
N VAL A 204 -4.34 10.85 -12.09
CA VAL A 204 -4.58 9.65 -12.89
C VAL A 204 -5.97 9.69 -13.53
N GLU A 205 -7.00 10.00 -12.76
CA GLU A 205 -8.38 10.02 -13.24
C GLU A 205 -8.61 11.10 -14.31
N LYS A 206 -7.94 12.24 -14.16
CA LYS A 206 -8.00 13.33 -15.16
C LYS A 206 -7.36 12.92 -16.49
N GLU A 207 -6.29 12.16 -16.47
CA GLU A 207 -5.54 11.76 -17.67
C GLU A 207 -6.09 10.48 -18.34
N ALA A 208 -6.97 9.74 -17.69
CA ALA A 208 -7.61 8.55 -18.26
C ALA A 208 -8.68 8.90 -19.31
N SER A 209 -9.09 7.92 -20.09
CA SER A 209 -10.25 8.08 -21.01
C SER A 209 -11.50 8.48 -20.23
N CYS A 210 -11.74 7.82 -19.09
CA CYS A 210 -12.75 8.20 -18.10
C CYS A 210 -12.38 7.60 -16.74
N GLU A 211 -12.75 8.31 -15.67
CA GLU A 211 -12.72 7.77 -14.30
C GLU A 211 -13.82 6.74 -14.07
N LEU A 212 -13.67 5.92 -13.02
CA LEU A 212 -14.71 4.99 -12.56
C LEU A 212 -15.53 5.58 -11.40
N TYR A 213 -16.71 5.02 -11.21
CA TYR A 213 -17.66 5.39 -10.15
C TYR A 213 -18.20 4.12 -9.48
N GLY A 214 -18.53 4.21 -8.20
CA GLY A 214 -19.16 3.11 -7.48
C GLY A 214 -20.65 2.92 -7.83
N LEU A 215 -21.33 4.00 -8.21
CA LEU A 215 -22.74 4.00 -8.56
C LEU A 215 -23.03 5.00 -9.69
N LEU A 216 -23.69 4.52 -10.74
CA LEU A 216 -24.14 5.32 -11.89
C LEU A 216 -25.61 5.04 -12.16
N LYS A 217 -26.36 6.09 -12.52
CA LYS A 217 -27.70 6.00 -13.09
C LYS A 217 -27.62 6.09 -14.62
N ARG A 218 -28.72 5.83 -15.32
CA ARG A 218 -28.72 5.78 -16.79
C ARG A 218 -28.15 7.05 -17.47
N PRO A 219 -28.49 8.28 -17.04
CA PRO A 219 -27.86 9.47 -17.61
C PRO A 219 -26.36 9.54 -17.37
N ASP A 220 -25.90 9.04 -16.23
CA ASP A 220 -24.47 8.96 -15.89
C ASP A 220 -23.74 7.96 -16.78
N GLU A 221 -24.34 6.79 -17.01
CA GLU A 221 -23.79 5.76 -17.90
C GLU A 221 -23.59 6.29 -19.32
N LYS A 222 -24.60 7.03 -19.84
CA LYS A 222 -24.49 7.69 -21.13
C LYS A 222 -23.31 8.66 -21.16
N TYR A 223 -23.20 9.50 -20.17
CA TYR A 223 -22.14 10.52 -20.06
C TYR A 223 -20.75 9.89 -20.05
N VAL A 224 -20.50 8.90 -19.17
CA VAL A 224 -19.17 8.27 -19.05
C VAL A 224 -18.80 7.47 -20.29
N THR A 225 -19.77 6.84 -20.95
CA THR A 225 -19.57 6.12 -22.21
C THR A 225 -19.11 7.08 -23.32
N GLU A 226 -19.80 8.19 -23.48
CA GLU A 226 -19.46 9.21 -24.46
C GLU A 226 -18.13 9.89 -24.16
N LYS A 227 -17.88 10.23 -22.89
CA LYS A 227 -16.62 10.82 -22.44
C LYS A 227 -15.42 9.92 -22.77
N ALA A 228 -15.51 8.62 -22.47
CA ALA A 228 -14.46 7.66 -22.80
C ALA A 228 -14.25 7.55 -24.31
N TYR A 229 -15.34 7.52 -25.08
CA TYR A 229 -15.27 7.44 -26.54
C TYR A 229 -14.60 8.67 -27.17
N ASP A 230 -14.84 9.86 -26.63
CA ASP A 230 -14.24 11.12 -27.09
C ASP A 230 -12.79 11.30 -26.64
N ASN A 231 -12.30 10.44 -25.76
CA ASN A 231 -10.97 10.56 -25.16
C ASN A 231 -10.17 9.22 -25.22
N PRO A 232 -9.96 8.67 -26.42
CA PRO A 232 -9.23 7.42 -26.59
C PRO A 232 -7.75 7.60 -26.23
N LYS A 233 -7.19 6.60 -25.56
CA LYS A 233 -5.77 6.58 -25.16
C LYS A 233 -5.20 5.18 -25.27
N PHE A 234 -4.01 5.07 -25.85
CA PHE A 234 -3.17 3.88 -25.72
C PHE A 234 -2.60 3.78 -24.28
N VAL A 235 -2.14 2.60 -23.89
CA VAL A 235 -1.45 2.42 -22.62
C VAL A 235 -0.21 3.33 -22.52
N GLU A 236 0.47 3.54 -23.62
CA GLU A 236 1.63 4.44 -23.75
C GLU A 236 1.24 5.91 -23.52
N ASP A 237 0.13 6.35 -24.09
CA ASP A 237 -0.38 7.72 -23.88
C ASP A 237 -0.68 7.97 -22.41
N LEU A 238 -1.34 7.02 -21.77
CA LEU A 238 -1.75 7.12 -20.38
C LEU A 238 -0.56 7.30 -19.43
N VAL A 239 0.48 6.46 -19.58
CA VAL A 239 1.67 6.60 -18.70
C VAL A 239 2.44 7.88 -18.99
N ARG A 240 2.52 8.33 -20.25
CA ARG A 240 3.17 9.60 -20.61
C ARG A 240 2.43 10.81 -20.07
N ASP A 241 1.12 10.82 -20.18
CA ASP A 241 0.30 11.94 -19.71
C ASP A 241 0.33 12.04 -18.18
N VAL A 242 0.24 10.92 -17.47
CA VAL A 242 0.37 10.89 -16.01
C VAL A 242 1.78 11.34 -15.59
N ALA A 243 2.83 10.79 -16.20
CA ALA A 243 4.21 11.17 -15.90
C ALA A 243 4.46 12.66 -16.18
N GLY A 244 3.89 13.21 -17.26
CA GLY A 244 3.98 14.61 -17.60
C GLY A 244 3.40 15.53 -16.52
N GLN A 245 2.30 15.13 -15.88
CA GLN A 245 1.73 15.85 -14.73
C GLN A 245 2.63 15.76 -13.49
N LEU A 246 3.17 14.58 -13.22
CA LEU A 246 4.07 14.39 -12.07
C LEU A 246 5.36 15.20 -12.20
N ASN A 247 5.88 15.35 -13.42
CA ASN A 247 7.08 16.16 -13.69
C ASN A 247 6.91 17.65 -13.33
N GLN A 248 5.69 18.15 -13.32
CA GLN A 248 5.40 19.55 -12.98
C GLN A 248 5.38 19.82 -11.47
N ASP A 249 5.37 18.78 -10.65
CA ASP A 249 5.33 18.91 -9.20
C ASP A 249 6.74 18.84 -8.62
N GLU A 250 7.25 19.95 -8.15
CA GLU A 250 8.60 20.07 -7.59
C GLU A 250 8.81 19.29 -6.29
N ARG A 251 7.72 18.89 -5.61
CA ARG A 251 7.79 18.04 -4.41
C ARG A 251 8.23 16.62 -4.74
N ILE A 252 8.06 16.19 -5.98
CA ILE A 252 8.32 14.82 -6.42
C ILE A 252 9.78 14.65 -6.81
N ASN A 253 10.50 13.78 -6.10
CA ASN A 253 11.90 13.46 -6.37
C ASN A 253 12.08 12.28 -7.30
N GLY A 254 11.11 11.39 -7.34
CA GLY A 254 11.10 10.24 -8.21
C GLY A 254 9.72 9.60 -8.26
N TYR A 255 9.46 8.88 -9.34
CA TYR A 255 8.21 8.13 -9.50
C TYR A 255 8.40 6.91 -10.40
N VAL A 256 7.48 5.98 -10.24
CA VAL A 256 7.21 4.91 -11.20
C VAL A 256 5.74 5.01 -11.57
N VAL A 257 5.44 5.11 -12.85
CA VAL A 257 4.07 5.04 -13.39
C VAL A 257 3.96 3.77 -14.20
N GLU A 258 3.02 2.91 -13.84
CA GLU A 258 2.70 1.68 -14.55
C GLU A 258 1.23 1.71 -14.95
N ALA A 259 0.92 1.23 -16.14
CA ALA A 259 -0.45 1.00 -16.56
C ALA A 259 -0.61 -0.39 -17.15
N GLU A 260 -1.66 -1.07 -16.74
CA GLU A 260 -2.09 -2.36 -17.27
C GLU A 260 -3.51 -2.22 -17.80
N ASN A 261 -3.67 -2.37 -19.11
CA ASN A 261 -4.97 -2.42 -19.76
C ASN A 261 -5.44 -3.88 -19.84
N PHE A 262 -6.55 -4.18 -19.19
CA PHE A 262 -7.18 -5.51 -19.26
C PHE A 262 -7.96 -5.62 -20.56
N GLU A 263 -7.26 -6.00 -21.64
CA GLU A 263 -7.78 -6.03 -23.00
C GLU A 263 -9.07 -6.86 -23.12
N SER A 264 -10.12 -6.27 -23.68
CA SER A 264 -11.43 -6.93 -23.80
C SER A 264 -11.51 -7.91 -24.98
N ILE A 265 -10.63 -7.81 -25.96
CA ILE A 265 -10.61 -8.64 -27.17
C ILE A 265 -9.36 -9.52 -27.32
N HIS A 266 -8.43 -9.43 -26.39
CA HIS A 266 -7.22 -10.25 -26.36
C HIS A 266 -7.12 -11.07 -25.06
N ASN A 267 -6.45 -12.21 -25.12
CA ASN A 267 -6.19 -13.06 -23.95
C ASN A 267 -4.95 -12.64 -23.15
N HIS A 268 -4.49 -11.41 -23.32
CA HIS A 268 -3.37 -10.81 -22.60
C HIS A 268 -3.70 -9.36 -22.26
N SER A 269 -3.01 -8.82 -21.27
CA SER A 269 -3.04 -7.39 -20.96
C SER A 269 -2.02 -6.62 -21.78
N ALA A 270 -2.24 -5.34 -22.00
CA ALA A 270 -1.22 -4.41 -22.46
C ALA A 270 -0.59 -3.71 -21.24
N TYR A 271 0.70 -3.44 -21.30
CA TYR A 271 1.46 -2.88 -20.18
C TYR A 271 2.46 -1.84 -20.64
N ALA A 272 2.59 -0.76 -19.84
CA ALA A 272 3.64 0.24 -20.03
C ALA A 272 4.13 0.75 -18.67
N GLN A 273 5.39 1.17 -18.61
CA GLN A 273 6.00 1.71 -17.40
C GLN A 273 6.95 2.86 -17.75
N ILE A 274 6.94 3.90 -16.90
CA ILE A 274 7.94 4.97 -16.89
C ILE A 274 8.51 5.07 -15.49
N THR A 275 9.83 5.08 -15.38
CA THR A 275 10.57 5.34 -14.14
C THR A 275 11.38 6.62 -14.28
N PHE A 276 11.31 7.46 -13.27
CA PHE A 276 12.05 8.72 -13.21
C PHE A 276 12.62 8.96 -11.82
N THR A 277 13.84 9.47 -11.77
CA THR A 277 14.47 9.97 -10.56
C THR A 277 15.08 11.32 -10.89
N ARG A 278 14.77 12.35 -10.08
CA ARG A 278 15.34 13.67 -10.23
C ARG A 278 16.78 13.65 -9.70
N ASP A 279 17.73 14.06 -10.53
CA ASP A 279 19.12 14.22 -10.10
C ASP A 279 19.20 15.39 -9.11
N ASN A 280 19.89 15.17 -7.99
CA ASN A 280 20.15 16.17 -6.96
C ASN A 280 21.33 17.07 -7.37
#